data_d12a389b1bd624c8a01b234277c537e3
#
_entry.id   d12a389b1bd624c8a01b234277c537e3
#
_cell.length_a   1.000
_cell.length_b   1.000
_cell.length_c   1.000
_cell.angle_alpha   90.00
_cell.angle_beta   90.00
_cell.angle_gamma   90.00
#
_symmetry.space_group_name_H-M   'P 1'
#
loop_
_entity.id
_entity.type
_entity.pdbx_description
1 polymer ?
#
loop_
_entity_poly.entity_id
_entity_poly.type
_entity_poly.pdbx_seq_one_letter_code
_entity_poly.pdbx_strand_id
1 'polypeptide(L)'
;MKFSAKQISEILHGSIEGNADVCVDRLSKIEEGGEGSISFLANPKYTHYIYDTTASVVIVNADFEATAPIAATLIRVENAYVAFTQLLEFYDNYMKSLKCGIEQPSFQSPKATLGKDLYLGAFSYVGDGAVIGDGVKIYPQVYIGEGVTIGDGTVIYAGAKIYSGCQVGRDCVIHAGVVIGADGFGFAPQMDGTYKKIPQTGGVIIEDCVEVGANTAIDRATMGNTVIGRGTKLDNLIQIAHNVSVGENTVIASQTGVAGSTKIGSSCMIGGQVGFAGHITVGDRVQIAAQSGIISDVKDDAGIMGAPAFDHKEYIKSYVYFRRLPQLSKKIDEINKKLKELDK
;
A
#
# COMPACT_ATOMS: atom_id res chain seq x y z
N MET A 1 1.94 27.61 -5.12
CA MET A 1 3.11 28.20 -4.42
C MET A 1 4.23 28.32 -5.41
N LYS A 2 5.09 29.34 -5.29
CA LYS A 2 6.22 29.50 -6.24
C LYS A 2 7.52 29.30 -5.50
N PHE A 3 8.38 28.46 -6.05
CA PHE A 3 9.76 28.25 -5.60
C PHE A 3 10.72 28.72 -6.69
N SER A 4 11.80 29.40 -6.32
CA SER A 4 12.85 29.73 -7.27
C SER A 4 13.74 28.50 -7.55
N ALA A 5 14.38 28.48 -8.71
CA ALA A 5 15.38 27.46 -9.05
C ALA A 5 16.48 27.38 -7.97
N LYS A 6 16.84 28.52 -7.37
CA LYS A 6 17.80 28.59 -6.25
C LYS A 6 17.30 27.80 -5.03
N GLN A 7 16.07 28.04 -4.59
CA GLN A 7 15.52 27.32 -3.42
C GLN A 7 15.45 25.81 -3.67
N ILE A 8 15.04 25.41 -4.88
CA ILE A 8 14.97 23.97 -5.24
C ILE A 8 16.37 23.36 -5.30
N SER A 9 17.34 24.07 -5.87
CA SER A 9 18.74 23.60 -5.92
C SER A 9 19.32 23.41 -4.50
N GLU A 10 19.00 24.29 -3.57
CA GLU A 10 19.42 24.16 -2.16
C GLU A 10 18.80 22.92 -1.50
N ILE A 11 17.51 22.65 -1.75
CA ILE A 11 16.81 21.45 -1.24
C ILE A 11 17.42 20.16 -1.80
N LEU A 12 17.79 20.17 -3.10
CA LEU A 12 18.29 19.00 -3.81
C LEU A 12 19.83 18.88 -3.75
N HIS A 13 20.51 19.79 -3.08
CA HIS A 13 21.97 19.88 -3.06
C HIS A 13 22.62 19.88 -4.47
N GLY A 14 21.93 20.52 -5.42
CA GLY A 14 22.35 20.59 -6.83
C GLY A 14 23.06 21.91 -7.17
N SER A 15 23.61 21.97 -8.38
CA SER A 15 24.16 23.19 -8.98
C SER A 15 23.24 23.71 -10.10
N ILE A 16 23.20 25.03 -10.27
CA ILE A 16 22.35 25.69 -11.25
C ILE A 16 23.15 26.05 -12.51
N GLU A 17 22.59 25.76 -13.65
CA GLU A 17 23.02 26.27 -14.96
C GLU A 17 21.86 27.06 -15.59
N GLY A 18 21.97 28.37 -15.69
CA GLY A 18 20.92 29.27 -16.18
C GLY A 18 20.46 30.30 -15.15
N ASN A 19 19.18 30.65 -15.15
CA ASN A 19 18.61 31.68 -14.31
C ASN A 19 18.16 31.13 -12.94
N ALA A 20 18.90 31.48 -11.87
CA ALA A 20 18.62 31.06 -10.50
C ALA A 20 17.30 31.60 -9.93
N ASP A 21 16.82 32.74 -10.44
CA ASP A 21 15.65 33.43 -9.95
C ASP A 21 14.35 33.02 -10.66
N VAL A 22 14.43 32.14 -11.68
CA VAL A 22 13.25 31.63 -12.35
C VAL A 22 12.39 30.85 -11.34
N CYS A 23 11.10 31.16 -11.33
CA CYS A 23 10.14 30.56 -10.39
C CYS A 23 9.29 29.50 -11.06
N VAL A 24 9.01 28.42 -10.32
CA VAL A 24 8.11 27.34 -10.74
C VAL A 24 7.02 27.13 -9.68
N ASP A 25 5.85 26.73 -10.11
CA ASP A 25 4.69 26.47 -9.24
C ASP A 25 4.00 25.13 -9.48
N ARG A 26 4.47 24.35 -10.46
CA ARG A 26 3.91 23.04 -10.79
C ARG A 26 4.98 22.08 -11.31
N LEU A 27 4.72 20.80 -11.09
CA LEU A 27 5.47 19.70 -11.67
C LEU A 27 4.86 19.31 -13.03
N SER A 28 5.67 18.91 -13.99
CA SER A 28 5.20 18.40 -15.29
C SER A 28 6.13 17.31 -15.81
N LYS A 29 5.60 16.48 -16.70
CA LYS A 29 6.45 15.61 -17.51
C LYS A 29 7.27 16.47 -18.46
N ILE A 30 8.44 15.99 -18.86
CA ILE A 30 9.36 16.77 -19.72
C ILE A 30 8.74 17.07 -21.09
N GLU A 31 7.97 16.14 -21.66
CA GLU A 31 7.24 16.30 -22.91
C GLU A 31 6.05 17.27 -22.82
N GLU A 32 5.53 17.53 -21.61
CA GLU A 32 4.39 18.39 -21.35
C GLU A 32 4.77 19.69 -20.62
N GLY A 33 6.07 19.94 -20.51
CA GLY A 33 6.62 21.10 -19.80
C GLY A 33 6.14 22.43 -20.35
N GLY A 34 5.73 23.34 -19.47
CA GLY A 34 5.29 24.68 -19.82
C GLY A 34 5.95 25.72 -18.92
N GLU A 35 5.80 27.02 -19.25
CA GLU A 35 6.30 28.12 -18.43
C GLU A 35 5.78 28.00 -16.97
N GLY A 36 6.66 28.16 -15.98
CA GLY A 36 6.35 28.00 -14.55
C GLY A 36 6.36 26.53 -14.09
N SER A 37 6.72 25.58 -14.94
CA SER A 37 6.85 24.17 -14.51
C SER A 37 8.29 23.75 -14.27
N ILE A 38 8.45 22.74 -13.40
CA ILE A 38 9.69 21.97 -13.23
C ILE A 38 9.49 20.55 -13.71
N SER A 39 10.45 20.06 -14.47
CA SER A 39 10.51 18.70 -14.99
C SER A 39 11.83 18.02 -14.59
N PHE A 40 12.00 16.74 -14.93
CA PHE A 40 13.25 16.01 -14.71
C PHE A 40 13.58 15.12 -15.90
N LEU A 41 14.87 14.87 -16.11
CA LEU A 41 15.40 13.96 -17.11
C LEU A 41 16.34 12.96 -16.44
N ALA A 42 15.85 11.74 -16.15
CA ALA A 42 16.65 10.66 -15.60
C ALA A 42 16.86 9.51 -16.60
N ASN A 43 15.92 9.32 -17.53
CA ASN A 43 15.99 8.23 -18.51
C ASN A 43 16.47 8.77 -19.88
N PRO A 44 17.59 8.24 -20.42
CA PRO A 44 18.14 8.68 -21.71
C PRO A 44 17.17 8.61 -22.89
N LYS A 45 16.16 7.76 -22.84
CA LYS A 45 15.13 7.67 -23.89
C LYS A 45 14.35 8.98 -24.09
N TYR A 46 14.29 9.83 -23.07
CA TYR A 46 13.56 11.10 -23.09
C TYR A 46 14.46 12.31 -23.35
N THR A 47 15.77 12.09 -23.63
CA THR A 47 16.74 13.18 -23.81
C THR A 47 16.35 14.17 -24.93
N HIS A 48 15.70 13.70 -25.98
CA HIS A 48 15.28 14.57 -27.09
C HIS A 48 14.26 15.64 -26.66
N TYR A 49 13.43 15.37 -25.64
CA TYR A 49 12.46 16.34 -25.15
C TYR A 49 13.08 17.54 -24.43
N ILE A 50 14.33 17.45 -23.93
CA ILE A 50 14.95 18.57 -23.20
C ILE A 50 15.19 19.77 -24.10
N TYR A 51 15.34 19.56 -25.41
CA TYR A 51 15.59 20.61 -26.39
C TYR A 51 14.30 21.30 -26.86
N ASP A 52 13.15 20.63 -26.72
CA ASP A 52 11.85 21.13 -27.17
C ASP A 52 10.93 21.55 -26.01
N THR A 53 11.28 21.14 -24.77
CA THR A 53 10.45 21.49 -23.60
C THR A 53 10.41 22.99 -23.34
N THR A 54 9.23 23.49 -22.97
CA THR A 54 9.04 24.86 -22.48
C THR A 54 8.98 24.93 -20.94
N ALA A 55 9.37 23.85 -20.24
CA ALA A 55 9.54 23.86 -18.80
C ALA A 55 10.55 24.94 -18.38
N SER A 56 10.26 25.68 -17.32
CA SER A 56 11.15 26.74 -16.82
C SER A 56 12.42 26.17 -16.17
N VAL A 57 12.30 24.98 -15.53
CA VAL A 57 13.40 24.30 -14.84
C VAL A 57 13.40 22.81 -15.22
N VAL A 58 14.56 22.22 -15.45
CA VAL A 58 14.72 20.77 -15.64
C VAL A 58 15.83 20.25 -14.72
N ILE A 59 15.52 19.22 -13.92
CA ILE A 59 16.50 18.50 -13.10
C ILE A 59 17.18 17.46 -13.99
N VAL A 60 18.50 17.48 -14.02
CA VAL A 60 19.34 16.55 -14.81
C VAL A 60 20.45 15.94 -13.97
N ASN A 61 21.00 14.81 -14.40
CA ASN A 61 22.21 14.27 -13.78
C ASN A 61 23.40 15.22 -13.98
N ALA A 62 24.35 15.20 -13.05
CA ALA A 62 25.54 16.04 -13.10
C ALA A 62 26.41 15.79 -14.36
N ASP A 63 26.42 14.56 -14.83
CA ASP A 63 27.14 14.10 -16.03
C ASP A 63 26.39 14.33 -17.37
N PHE A 64 25.20 14.93 -17.32
CA PHE A 64 24.44 15.21 -18.53
C PHE A 64 25.17 16.21 -19.43
N GLU A 65 25.47 15.83 -20.66
CA GLU A 65 26.09 16.69 -21.67
C GLU A 65 25.05 17.09 -22.74
N ALA A 66 24.81 18.39 -22.85
CA ALA A 66 23.91 18.92 -23.86
C ALA A 66 24.56 18.91 -25.25
N THR A 67 23.85 18.37 -26.24
CA THR A 67 24.28 18.36 -27.65
C THR A 67 23.74 19.53 -28.46
N ALA A 68 22.81 20.30 -27.88
CA ALA A 68 22.23 21.52 -28.48
C ALA A 68 21.87 22.52 -27.35
N PRO A 69 21.61 23.80 -27.67
CA PRO A 69 21.19 24.79 -26.69
C PRO A 69 19.88 24.37 -26.00
N ILE A 70 19.79 24.59 -24.68
CA ILE A 70 18.62 24.33 -23.85
C ILE A 70 18.07 25.65 -23.33
N ALA A 71 16.78 25.88 -23.50
CA ALA A 71 16.13 27.10 -23.06
C ALA A 71 15.81 27.09 -21.54
N ALA A 72 15.57 25.92 -20.95
CA ALA A 72 15.26 25.75 -19.54
C ALA A 72 16.49 25.99 -18.66
N THR A 73 16.26 26.47 -17.43
CA THR A 73 17.28 26.45 -16.37
C THR A 73 17.48 25.01 -15.91
N LEU A 74 18.74 24.55 -15.87
CA LEU A 74 19.07 23.22 -15.40
C LEU A 74 19.46 23.22 -13.92
N ILE A 75 18.99 22.23 -13.16
CA ILE A 75 19.48 21.89 -11.83
C ILE A 75 20.21 20.55 -11.98
N ARG A 76 21.53 20.58 -11.83
CA ARG A 76 22.39 19.40 -11.92
C ARG A 76 22.53 18.75 -10.57
N VAL A 77 22.23 17.46 -10.49
CA VAL A 77 22.27 16.64 -9.28
C VAL A 77 22.98 15.32 -9.55
N GLU A 78 23.43 14.64 -8.52
CA GLU A 78 24.10 13.35 -8.67
C GLU A 78 23.19 12.31 -9.33
N ASN A 79 21.90 12.26 -8.96
CA ASN A 79 20.90 11.38 -9.53
C ASN A 79 19.55 12.09 -9.66
N ALA A 80 19.15 12.41 -10.88
CA ALA A 80 17.94 13.16 -11.17
C ALA A 80 16.65 12.44 -10.76
N TYR A 81 16.63 11.10 -10.76
CA TYR A 81 15.45 10.34 -10.31
C TYR A 81 15.28 10.42 -8.78
N VAL A 82 16.36 10.27 -8.04
CA VAL A 82 16.36 10.40 -6.57
C VAL A 82 16.00 11.83 -6.17
N ALA A 83 16.60 12.82 -6.80
CA ALA A 83 16.32 14.22 -6.55
C ALA A 83 14.85 14.59 -6.82
N PHE A 84 14.28 14.06 -7.91
CA PHE A 84 12.86 14.25 -8.19
C PHE A 84 11.97 13.63 -7.12
N THR A 85 12.30 12.43 -6.63
CA THR A 85 11.58 11.79 -5.52
C THR A 85 11.65 12.66 -4.25
N GLN A 86 12.83 13.18 -3.91
CA GLN A 86 13.01 14.10 -2.77
C GLN A 86 12.16 15.39 -2.92
N LEU A 87 12.06 15.92 -4.14
CA LEU A 87 11.22 17.08 -4.41
C LEU A 87 9.73 16.78 -4.23
N LEU A 88 9.27 15.60 -4.65
CA LEU A 88 7.90 15.15 -4.42
C LEU A 88 7.61 14.98 -2.93
N GLU A 89 8.52 14.37 -2.18
CA GLU A 89 8.42 14.21 -0.71
C GLU A 89 8.38 15.57 -0.01
N PHE A 90 9.26 16.49 -0.41
CA PHE A 90 9.27 17.86 0.12
C PHE A 90 7.93 18.55 -0.14
N TYR A 91 7.40 18.46 -1.36
CA TYR A 91 6.13 19.07 -1.72
C TYR A 91 4.97 18.47 -0.92
N ASP A 92 4.91 17.15 -0.79
CA ASP A 92 3.87 16.44 -0.03
C ASP A 92 3.90 16.83 1.45
N ASN A 93 5.10 16.83 2.07
CA ASN A 93 5.28 17.24 3.45
C ASN A 93 4.90 18.72 3.66
N TYR A 94 5.24 19.58 2.71
CA TYR A 94 4.84 20.97 2.74
C TYR A 94 3.31 21.10 2.68
N MET A 95 2.64 20.40 1.77
CA MET A 95 1.17 20.43 1.66
C MET A 95 0.49 19.92 2.94
N LYS A 96 1.05 18.87 3.56
CA LYS A 96 0.59 18.35 4.85
C LYS A 96 0.80 19.35 5.98
N SER A 97 1.91 20.10 5.99
CA SER A 97 2.19 21.13 7.02
C SER A 97 1.20 22.28 7.00
N LEU A 98 0.59 22.58 5.85
CA LEU A 98 -0.47 23.61 5.73
C LEU A 98 -1.79 23.20 6.40
N LYS A 99 -1.97 21.90 6.67
CA LYS A 99 -3.14 21.37 7.35
C LYS A 99 -2.93 21.40 8.85
N CYS A 100 -3.59 22.30 9.54
CA CYS A 100 -3.56 22.43 11.00
C CYS A 100 -4.88 22.94 11.55
N GLY A 101 -5.13 22.71 12.84
CA GLY A 101 -6.32 23.15 13.53
C GLY A 101 -7.52 22.23 13.37
N ILE A 102 -8.65 22.66 13.87
CA ILE A 102 -9.89 21.89 13.96
C ILE A 102 -10.98 22.57 13.15
N GLU A 103 -11.44 21.90 12.10
CA GLU A 103 -12.57 22.36 11.29
C GLU A 103 -13.91 22.05 11.97
N GLN A 104 -14.92 22.86 11.71
CA GLN A 104 -16.27 22.68 12.25
C GLN A 104 -17.29 22.43 11.13
N PRO A 105 -18.37 21.62 11.37
CA PRO A 105 -18.61 20.91 12.62
C PRO A 105 -17.77 19.66 12.75
N SER A 106 -17.19 19.41 13.92
CA SER A 106 -16.51 18.15 14.27
C SER A 106 -16.77 17.87 15.75
N PHE A 107 -16.64 16.61 16.15
CA PHE A 107 -16.79 16.21 17.55
C PHE A 107 -15.49 15.61 18.08
N GLN A 108 -15.05 16.08 19.23
CA GLN A 108 -14.00 15.50 20.03
C GLN A 108 -14.50 15.31 21.46
N SER A 109 -14.34 14.13 22.01
CA SER A 109 -14.70 13.89 23.40
C SER A 109 -13.82 14.75 24.32
N PRO A 110 -14.41 15.34 25.39
CA PRO A 110 -13.63 15.98 26.45
C PRO A 110 -12.62 15.07 27.14
N LYS A 111 -12.79 13.74 27.02
CA LYS A 111 -11.88 12.73 27.59
C LYS A 111 -10.81 12.28 26.59
N ALA A 112 -10.84 12.74 25.35
CA ALA A 112 -9.81 12.45 24.38
C ALA A 112 -8.57 13.31 24.64
N THR A 113 -7.39 12.72 24.42
CA THR A 113 -6.11 13.43 24.46
C THR A 113 -5.66 13.73 23.02
N LEU A 114 -5.43 15.00 22.71
CA LEU A 114 -5.00 15.44 21.40
C LEU A 114 -3.59 16.01 21.47
N GLY A 115 -2.71 15.57 20.56
CA GLY A 115 -1.36 16.05 20.41
C GLY A 115 -1.28 17.46 19.79
N LYS A 116 -0.08 17.97 19.66
CA LYS A 116 0.22 19.26 19.03
C LYS A 116 0.15 19.17 17.51
N ASP A 117 -0.02 20.30 16.84
CA ASP A 117 -0.02 20.41 15.37
C ASP A 117 -0.99 19.46 14.66
N LEU A 118 -2.07 19.08 15.37
CA LEU A 118 -3.16 18.26 14.86
C LEU A 118 -3.93 19.00 13.75
N TYR A 119 -4.35 18.25 12.73
CA TYR A 119 -5.46 18.64 11.87
C TYR A 119 -6.66 17.71 12.08
N LEU A 120 -7.82 18.28 12.38
CA LEU A 120 -9.09 17.55 12.46
C LEU A 120 -10.08 18.14 11.48
N GLY A 121 -10.34 17.44 10.39
CA GLY A 121 -11.24 17.83 9.33
C GLY A 121 -12.71 17.80 9.74
N ALA A 122 -13.53 18.56 9.03
CA ALA A 122 -14.95 18.69 9.30
C ALA A 122 -15.69 17.33 9.28
N PHE A 123 -16.76 17.22 10.11
CA PHE A 123 -17.58 16.00 10.29
C PHE A 123 -16.83 14.80 10.82
N SER A 124 -15.62 14.96 11.36
CA SER A 124 -14.90 13.88 12.04
C SER A 124 -15.37 13.73 13.49
N TYR A 125 -15.25 12.52 14.00
CA TYR A 125 -15.61 12.13 15.35
C TYR A 125 -14.41 11.50 16.07
N VAL A 126 -14.09 11.98 17.27
CA VAL A 126 -13.07 11.41 18.18
C VAL A 126 -13.72 11.02 19.49
N GLY A 127 -13.72 9.72 19.78
CA GLY A 127 -14.43 9.11 20.94
C GLY A 127 -13.73 9.28 22.27
N ASP A 128 -14.42 8.80 23.31
CA ASP A 128 -13.95 8.84 24.71
C ASP A 128 -12.62 8.09 24.86
N GLY A 129 -11.67 8.70 25.59
CA GLY A 129 -10.40 8.05 25.91
C GLY A 129 -9.47 7.82 24.69
N ALA A 130 -9.81 8.34 23.52
CA ALA A 130 -8.89 8.28 22.37
C ALA A 130 -7.65 9.12 22.64
N VAL A 131 -6.49 8.62 22.19
CA VAL A 131 -5.18 9.28 22.32
C VAL A 131 -4.61 9.51 20.92
N ILE A 132 -4.49 10.78 20.53
CA ILE A 132 -3.99 11.21 19.23
C ILE A 132 -2.63 11.87 19.41
N GLY A 133 -1.61 11.37 18.71
CA GLY A 133 -0.25 11.88 18.77
C GLY A 133 -0.04 13.24 18.12
N ASP A 134 1.19 13.73 18.21
CA ASP A 134 1.61 15.00 17.63
C ASP A 134 1.66 14.93 16.10
N GLY A 135 1.31 16.02 15.42
CA GLY A 135 1.38 16.15 13.97
C GLY A 135 0.39 15.29 13.18
N VAL A 136 -0.52 14.57 13.83
CA VAL A 136 -1.52 13.71 13.16
C VAL A 136 -2.45 14.54 12.30
N LYS A 137 -2.75 14.04 11.09
CA LYS A 137 -3.67 14.67 10.15
C LYS A 137 -4.90 13.79 9.94
N ILE A 138 -6.04 14.20 10.48
CA ILE A 138 -7.33 13.53 10.37
C ILE A 138 -8.18 14.29 9.38
N TYR A 139 -8.40 13.74 8.20
CA TYR A 139 -9.18 14.38 7.14
C TYR A 139 -10.70 14.29 7.42
N PRO A 140 -11.55 15.01 6.67
CA PRO A 140 -12.99 15.06 6.94
C PRO A 140 -13.68 13.69 6.99
N GLN A 141 -14.74 13.58 7.81
CA GLN A 141 -15.61 12.40 7.93
C GLN A 141 -14.91 11.14 8.48
N VAL A 142 -13.78 11.27 9.17
CA VAL A 142 -13.11 10.17 9.85
C VAL A 142 -13.80 9.86 11.18
N TYR A 143 -13.97 8.58 11.48
CA TYR A 143 -14.45 8.08 12.78
C TYR A 143 -13.31 7.43 13.56
N ILE A 144 -13.01 7.98 14.72
CA ILE A 144 -12.08 7.42 15.72
C ILE A 144 -12.90 6.97 16.93
N GLY A 145 -12.94 5.67 17.17
CA GLY A 145 -13.71 5.06 18.26
C GLY A 145 -13.08 5.29 19.63
N GLU A 146 -13.78 4.81 20.65
CA GLU A 146 -13.36 4.90 22.06
C GLU A 146 -12.05 4.14 22.30
N GLY A 147 -11.14 4.73 23.09
CA GLY A 147 -9.87 4.12 23.47
C GLY A 147 -8.91 3.82 22.32
N VAL A 148 -9.12 4.40 21.14
CA VAL A 148 -8.21 4.27 20.02
C VAL A 148 -6.93 5.07 20.29
N THR A 149 -5.78 4.49 19.92
CA THR A 149 -4.49 5.20 19.97
C THR A 149 -3.97 5.41 18.55
N ILE A 150 -3.58 6.63 18.22
CA ILE A 150 -2.94 7.02 16.95
C ILE A 150 -1.58 7.63 17.25
N GLY A 151 -0.51 7.05 16.72
CA GLY A 151 0.86 7.54 16.86
C GLY A 151 1.15 8.81 16.06
N ASP A 152 2.24 9.49 16.44
CA ASP A 152 2.67 10.76 15.86
C ASP A 152 2.82 10.68 14.34
N GLY A 153 2.61 11.79 13.64
CA GLY A 153 2.82 11.93 12.20
C GLY A 153 1.86 11.15 11.30
N THR A 154 0.97 10.35 11.87
CA THR A 154 0.04 9.52 11.10
C THR A 154 -1.00 10.36 10.35
N VAL A 155 -1.28 9.98 9.11
CA VAL A 155 -2.25 10.62 8.22
C VAL A 155 -3.43 9.68 7.98
N ILE A 156 -4.65 10.15 8.26
CA ILE A 156 -5.89 9.39 8.11
C ILE A 156 -6.79 10.15 7.13
N TYR A 157 -6.96 9.59 5.93
CA TYR A 157 -7.74 10.22 4.88
C TYR A 157 -9.24 10.06 5.06
N ALA A 158 -9.97 10.87 4.29
CA ALA A 158 -11.41 11.07 4.44
C ALA A 158 -12.23 9.77 4.48
N GLY A 159 -13.18 9.71 5.40
CA GLY A 159 -14.13 8.61 5.53
C GLY A 159 -13.56 7.32 6.11
N ALA A 160 -12.30 7.27 6.54
CA ALA A 160 -11.75 6.11 7.25
C ALA A 160 -12.43 5.94 8.62
N LYS A 161 -12.54 4.68 9.06
CA LYS A 161 -13.18 4.32 10.33
C LYS A 161 -12.28 3.41 11.14
N ILE A 162 -11.93 3.86 12.34
CA ILE A 162 -11.11 3.09 13.29
C ILE A 162 -11.99 2.80 14.52
N TYR A 163 -12.33 1.53 14.70
CA TYR A 163 -13.22 1.09 15.75
C TYR A 163 -12.51 1.06 17.11
N SER A 164 -13.33 1.02 18.18
CA SER A 164 -12.88 1.10 19.57
C SER A 164 -11.77 0.11 19.91
N GLY A 165 -10.77 0.57 20.68
CA GLY A 165 -9.67 -0.23 21.20
C GLY A 165 -8.59 -0.62 20.17
N CYS A 166 -8.67 -0.12 18.95
CA CYS A 166 -7.62 -0.33 17.95
C CYS A 166 -6.45 0.62 18.16
N GLN A 167 -5.27 0.20 17.71
CA GLN A 167 -4.03 0.96 17.79
C GLN A 167 -3.42 1.14 16.41
N VAL A 168 -3.01 2.36 16.09
CA VAL A 168 -2.28 2.72 14.88
C VAL A 168 -0.98 3.40 15.31
N GLY A 169 0.14 2.90 14.81
CA GLY A 169 1.48 3.39 15.10
C GLY A 169 1.77 4.77 14.53
N ARG A 170 3.04 5.13 14.52
CA ARG A 170 3.57 6.41 14.01
C ARG A 170 3.79 6.36 12.51
N ASP A 171 3.73 7.53 11.88
CA ASP A 171 4.07 7.72 10.48
C ASP A 171 3.31 6.77 9.53
N CYS A 172 2.09 6.37 9.93
CA CYS A 172 1.21 5.55 9.14
C CYS A 172 0.40 6.41 8.14
N VAL A 173 0.00 5.78 7.03
CA VAL A 173 -0.92 6.39 6.06
C VAL A 173 -2.13 5.49 5.91
N ILE A 174 -3.30 5.99 6.34
CA ILE A 174 -4.58 5.27 6.25
C ILE A 174 -5.43 5.96 5.21
N HIS A 175 -5.60 5.32 4.05
CA HIS A 175 -6.30 5.92 2.92
C HIS A 175 -7.83 5.97 3.10
N ALA A 176 -8.48 6.65 2.16
CA ALA A 176 -9.91 6.92 2.22
C ALA A 176 -10.76 5.63 2.29
N GLY A 177 -11.78 5.66 3.15
CA GLY A 177 -12.74 4.57 3.28
C GLY A 177 -12.22 3.30 3.97
N VAL A 178 -10.97 3.28 4.45
CA VAL A 178 -10.42 2.15 5.22
C VAL A 178 -11.25 1.90 6.48
N VAL A 179 -11.47 0.62 6.80
CA VAL A 179 -12.15 0.19 8.02
C VAL A 179 -11.20 -0.67 8.85
N ILE A 180 -10.84 -0.22 10.05
CA ILE A 180 -9.99 -0.93 10.99
C ILE A 180 -10.81 -1.34 12.22
N GLY A 181 -10.85 -2.64 12.53
CA GLY A 181 -11.48 -3.16 13.72
C GLY A 181 -12.97 -3.49 13.58
N ALA A 182 -13.50 -3.66 12.37
CA ALA A 182 -14.82 -4.27 12.18
C ALA A 182 -14.82 -5.71 12.72
N ASP A 183 -16.02 -6.23 13.04
CA ASP A 183 -16.15 -7.61 13.50
C ASP A 183 -15.73 -8.59 12.41
N GLY A 184 -14.90 -9.56 12.78
CA GLY A 184 -14.55 -10.67 11.92
C GLY A 184 -15.73 -11.58 11.60
N PHE A 185 -15.60 -12.38 10.53
CA PHE A 185 -16.60 -13.33 10.08
C PHE A 185 -16.59 -14.58 10.98
N GLY A 186 -17.16 -14.45 12.17
CA GLY A 186 -17.25 -15.50 13.19
C GLY A 186 -18.69 -15.93 13.42
N PHE A 187 -19.05 -17.15 12.99
CA PHE A 187 -20.38 -17.73 13.16
C PHE A 187 -20.30 -19.21 13.54
N ALA A 188 -21.07 -19.61 14.54
CA ALA A 188 -21.20 -21.02 14.96
C ALA A 188 -22.44 -21.63 14.30
N PRO A 189 -22.30 -22.74 13.53
CA PRO A 189 -23.46 -23.46 13.00
C PRO A 189 -24.28 -24.05 14.14
N GLN A 190 -25.61 -23.99 14.02
CA GLN A 190 -26.55 -24.57 14.96
C GLN A 190 -27.17 -25.83 14.36
N MET A 191 -27.78 -26.68 15.23
CA MET A 191 -28.39 -27.93 14.81
C MET A 191 -29.61 -27.76 13.86
N ASP A 192 -30.24 -26.58 13.92
CA ASP A 192 -31.38 -26.21 13.05
C ASP A 192 -30.95 -25.64 11.68
N GLY A 193 -29.62 -25.62 11.40
CA GLY A 193 -29.04 -25.09 10.15
C GLY A 193 -28.83 -23.57 10.17
N THR A 194 -29.15 -22.88 11.25
CA THR A 194 -28.89 -21.44 11.41
C THR A 194 -27.46 -21.18 11.87
N TYR A 195 -27.05 -19.90 11.87
CA TYR A 195 -25.75 -19.45 12.31
C TYR A 195 -25.87 -18.46 13.45
N LYS A 196 -25.23 -18.75 14.59
CA LYS A 196 -25.14 -17.83 15.73
C LYS A 196 -23.84 -17.03 15.64
N LYS A 197 -23.97 -15.67 15.68
CA LYS A 197 -22.80 -14.80 15.69
C LYS A 197 -21.92 -15.05 16.93
N ILE A 198 -20.61 -15.13 16.70
CA ILE A 198 -19.58 -15.16 17.74
C ILE A 198 -19.12 -13.71 17.95
N PRO A 199 -19.30 -13.12 19.16
CA PRO A 199 -18.80 -11.77 19.44
C PRO A 199 -17.30 -11.67 19.23
N GLN A 200 -16.86 -10.56 18.65
CA GLN A 200 -15.46 -10.25 18.40
C GLN A 200 -15.00 -9.21 19.41
N THR A 201 -14.18 -9.62 20.38
CA THR A 201 -13.83 -8.79 21.55
C THR A 201 -12.38 -8.32 21.56
N GLY A 202 -11.58 -8.80 20.60
CA GLY A 202 -10.20 -8.37 20.43
C GLY A 202 -10.06 -7.03 19.71
N GLY A 203 -8.84 -6.69 19.32
CA GLY A 203 -8.49 -5.45 18.65
C GLY A 203 -7.74 -5.64 17.35
N VAL A 204 -7.23 -4.51 16.84
CA VAL A 204 -6.27 -4.45 15.74
C VAL A 204 -5.08 -3.61 16.18
N ILE A 205 -3.88 -4.05 15.85
CA ILE A 205 -2.63 -3.29 16.01
C ILE A 205 -2.04 -3.09 14.61
N ILE A 206 -1.93 -1.84 14.21
CA ILE A 206 -1.14 -1.39 13.07
C ILE A 206 0.15 -0.83 13.63
N GLU A 207 1.30 -1.40 13.29
CA GLU A 207 2.60 -0.90 13.75
C GLU A 207 3.06 0.34 12.95
N ASP A 208 4.25 0.86 13.25
CA ASP A 208 4.77 2.09 12.64
C ASP A 208 5.02 1.98 11.13
N CYS A 209 4.93 3.09 10.41
CA CYS A 209 5.25 3.22 8.99
C CYS A 209 4.42 2.33 8.05
N VAL A 210 3.24 1.87 8.50
CA VAL A 210 2.32 1.07 7.67
C VAL A 210 1.50 1.98 6.77
N GLU A 211 1.28 1.52 5.54
CA GLU A 211 0.34 2.16 4.61
C GLU A 211 -0.81 1.21 4.29
N VAL A 212 -2.04 1.71 4.40
CA VAL A 212 -3.26 0.94 4.13
C VAL A 212 -4.06 1.63 3.04
N GLY A 213 -4.17 0.99 1.89
CA GLY A 213 -4.84 1.49 0.68
C GLY A 213 -6.35 1.62 0.83
N ALA A 214 -6.95 2.39 -0.06
CA ALA A 214 -8.34 2.80 0.01
C ALA A 214 -9.32 1.59 0.05
N ASN A 215 -10.37 1.72 0.88
CA ASN A 215 -11.42 0.71 1.08
C ASN A 215 -10.91 -0.67 1.51
N THR A 216 -9.72 -0.76 2.07
CA THR A 216 -9.22 -1.98 2.73
C THR A 216 -9.92 -2.17 4.07
N ALA A 217 -10.29 -3.41 4.39
CA ALA A 217 -10.90 -3.78 5.66
C ALA A 217 -9.96 -4.69 6.46
N ILE A 218 -9.75 -4.36 7.74
CA ILE A 218 -8.94 -5.13 8.68
C ILE A 218 -9.81 -5.46 9.89
N ASP A 219 -10.21 -6.72 10.00
CA ASP A 219 -11.10 -7.18 11.05
C ASP A 219 -10.37 -7.29 12.39
N ARG A 220 -11.11 -7.00 13.49
CA ARG A 220 -10.62 -7.28 14.83
C ARG A 220 -10.51 -8.76 15.09
N ALA A 221 -9.63 -9.15 15.97
CA ALA A 221 -9.54 -10.52 16.45
C ALA A 221 -10.78 -10.91 17.28
N THR A 222 -11.09 -12.20 17.30
CA THR A 222 -12.07 -12.74 18.27
C THR A 222 -11.59 -12.52 19.70
N MET A 223 -10.32 -12.80 19.96
CA MET A 223 -9.57 -12.52 21.19
C MET A 223 -8.12 -12.18 20.81
N GLY A 224 -7.46 -11.31 21.55
CA GLY A 224 -6.15 -10.79 21.22
C GLY A 224 -6.23 -9.75 20.09
N ASN A 225 -5.29 -9.76 19.15
CA ASN A 225 -5.21 -8.75 18.10
C ASN A 225 -4.95 -9.35 16.72
N THR A 226 -5.53 -8.74 15.70
CA THR A 226 -5.05 -8.79 14.32
C THR A 226 -3.89 -7.82 14.21
N VAL A 227 -2.76 -8.21 13.64
CA VAL A 227 -1.53 -7.42 13.67
C VAL A 227 -1.00 -7.19 12.27
N ILE A 228 -0.68 -5.93 11.95
CA ILE A 228 0.03 -5.53 10.74
C ILE A 228 1.39 -4.98 11.14
N GLY A 229 2.44 -5.70 10.78
CA GLY A 229 3.84 -5.41 11.14
C GLY A 229 4.38 -4.15 10.48
N ARG A 230 5.37 -3.57 11.12
CA ARG A 230 6.00 -2.31 10.74
C ARG A 230 6.43 -2.27 9.26
N GLY A 231 6.23 -1.12 8.62
CA GLY A 231 6.65 -0.88 7.24
C GLY A 231 5.83 -1.60 6.16
N THR A 232 4.84 -2.42 6.54
CA THR A 232 3.98 -3.16 5.61
C THR A 232 3.14 -2.20 4.76
N LYS A 233 2.96 -2.56 3.49
CA LYS A 233 2.15 -1.82 2.52
C LYS A 233 1.01 -2.69 2.02
N LEU A 234 -0.22 -2.30 2.35
CA LEU A 234 -1.45 -2.90 1.87
C LEU A 234 -2.05 -1.99 0.81
N ASP A 235 -2.27 -2.51 -0.38
CA ASP A 235 -2.90 -1.78 -1.47
C ASP A 235 -4.43 -1.70 -1.26
N ASN A 236 -5.16 -1.23 -2.25
CA ASN A 236 -6.59 -0.98 -2.17
C ASN A 236 -7.43 -2.26 -2.16
N LEU A 237 -8.61 -2.21 -1.52
CA LEU A 237 -9.62 -3.27 -1.54
C LEU A 237 -9.12 -4.62 -0.99
N ILE A 238 -8.24 -4.61 -0.03
CA ILE A 238 -7.75 -5.82 0.65
C ILE A 238 -8.68 -6.18 1.80
N GLN A 239 -8.89 -7.48 2.04
CA GLN A 239 -9.51 -8.00 3.24
C GLN A 239 -8.47 -8.73 4.10
N ILE A 240 -8.25 -8.24 5.30
CA ILE A 240 -7.51 -8.92 6.37
C ILE A 240 -8.51 -9.40 7.42
N ALA A 241 -8.71 -10.70 7.52
CA ALA A 241 -9.67 -11.27 8.46
C ALA A 241 -9.12 -11.31 9.90
N HIS A 242 -9.99 -11.71 10.83
CA HIS A 242 -9.69 -11.76 12.27
C HIS A 242 -8.48 -12.63 12.61
N ASN A 243 -7.71 -12.24 13.60
CA ASN A 243 -6.53 -12.97 14.11
C ASN A 243 -5.42 -13.21 13.08
N VAL A 244 -5.42 -12.49 11.96
CA VAL A 244 -4.32 -12.51 10.99
C VAL A 244 -3.12 -11.76 11.57
N SER A 245 -1.92 -12.24 11.28
CA SER A 245 -0.67 -11.55 11.53
C SER A 245 0.11 -11.41 10.22
N VAL A 246 0.46 -10.17 9.86
CA VAL A 246 1.33 -9.86 8.72
C VAL A 246 2.65 -9.33 9.28
N GLY A 247 3.76 -9.92 8.86
CA GLY A 247 5.12 -9.53 9.28
C GLY A 247 5.56 -8.19 8.68
N GLU A 248 6.72 -7.72 9.14
CA GLU A 248 7.29 -6.43 8.76
C GLU A 248 7.64 -6.34 7.28
N ASN A 249 7.55 -5.13 6.70
CA ASN A 249 7.99 -4.82 5.33
C ASN A 249 7.40 -5.73 4.25
N THR A 250 6.24 -6.32 4.49
CA THR A 250 5.50 -7.14 3.51
C THR A 250 4.64 -6.23 2.65
N VAL A 251 4.60 -6.51 1.35
CA VAL A 251 3.75 -5.78 0.40
C VAL A 251 2.66 -6.69 -0.15
N ILE A 252 1.41 -6.23 -0.11
CA ILE A 252 0.24 -6.97 -0.58
C ILE A 252 -0.50 -6.10 -1.59
N ALA A 253 -0.58 -6.56 -2.83
CA ALA A 253 -1.28 -5.84 -3.90
C ALA A 253 -2.80 -6.03 -3.81
N SER A 254 -3.51 -5.18 -4.54
CA SER A 254 -4.96 -4.97 -4.44
C SER A 254 -5.83 -6.22 -4.58
N GLN A 255 -6.99 -6.17 -3.94
CA GLN A 255 -8.04 -7.20 -3.98
C GLN A 255 -7.63 -8.56 -3.42
N THR A 256 -6.55 -8.61 -2.64
CA THR A 256 -6.13 -9.84 -1.94
C THR A 256 -7.00 -10.08 -0.71
N GLY A 257 -7.37 -11.34 -0.47
CA GLY A 257 -8.13 -11.76 0.70
C GLY A 257 -7.32 -12.72 1.58
N VAL A 258 -7.16 -12.38 2.86
CA VAL A 258 -6.47 -13.21 3.85
C VAL A 258 -7.49 -13.72 4.85
N ALA A 259 -7.76 -15.01 4.85
CA ALA A 259 -8.73 -15.63 5.77
C ALA A 259 -8.20 -15.70 7.22
N GLY A 260 -9.11 -15.91 8.16
CA GLY A 260 -8.84 -15.81 9.58
C GLY A 260 -7.70 -16.70 10.10
N SER A 261 -6.98 -16.19 11.09
CA SER A 261 -5.87 -16.88 11.78
C SER A 261 -4.68 -17.24 10.90
N THR A 262 -4.56 -16.66 9.71
CA THR A 262 -3.41 -16.82 8.82
C THR A 262 -2.23 -16.00 9.31
N LYS A 263 -1.04 -16.54 9.22
CA LYS A 263 0.22 -15.87 9.53
C LYS A 263 1.01 -15.67 8.25
N ILE A 264 1.37 -14.44 7.93
CA ILE A 264 2.22 -14.07 6.81
C ILE A 264 3.51 -13.52 7.37
N GLY A 265 4.63 -14.03 6.90
CA GLY A 265 5.97 -13.61 7.33
C GLY A 265 6.36 -12.21 6.86
N SER A 266 7.60 -11.85 7.14
CA SER A 266 8.19 -10.55 6.81
C SER A 266 8.78 -10.52 5.39
N SER A 267 8.85 -9.32 4.81
CA SER A 267 9.48 -9.07 3.49
C SER A 267 8.88 -9.89 2.34
N CYS A 268 7.61 -10.28 2.46
CA CYS A 268 6.88 -10.97 1.41
C CYS A 268 6.40 -10.02 0.31
N MET A 269 6.30 -10.53 -0.92
CA MET A 269 5.74 -9.81 -2.08
C MET A 269 4.53 -10.58 -2.60
N ILE A 270 3.33 -10.07 -2.35
CA ILE A 270 2.07 -10.74 -2.66
C ILE A 270 1.36 -9.98 -3.78
N GLY A 271 1.14 -10.65 -4.89
CA GLY A 271 0.44 -10.12 -6.07
C GLY A 271 -1.04 -9.86 -5.80
N GLY A 272 -1.68 -9.13 -6.73
CA GLY A 272 -3.11 -8.80 -6.61
C GLY A 272 -4.02 -10.03 -6.75
N GLN A 273 -5.21 -9.95 -6.12
CA GLN A 273 -6.24 -10.98 -6.18
C GLN A 273 -5.79 -12.36 -5.67
N VAL A 274 -4.84 -12.40 -4.76
CA VAL A 274 -4.42 -13.63 -4.08
C VAL A 274 -5.42 -13.96 -2.98
N GLY A 275 -5.76 -15.24 -2.84
CA GLY A 275 -6.61 -15.75 -1.77
C GLY A 275 -5.82 -16.68 -0.84
N PHE A 276 -5.90 -16.44 0.47
CA PHE A 276 -5.29 -17.31 1.48
C PHE A 276 -6.37 -18.07 2.25
N ALA A 277 -6.21 -19.38 2.37
CA ALA A 277 -7.02 -20.19 3.28
C ALA A 277 -6.73 -19.81 4.74
N GLY A 278 -7.70 -20.08 5.62
CA GLY A 278 -7.53 -19.82 7.06
C GLY A 278 -6.53 -20.77 7.72
N HIS A 279 -5.95 -20.30 8.83
CA HIS A 279 -5.08 -21.09 9.71
C HIS A 279 -3.79 -21.62 9.07
N ILE A 280 -3.32 -21.02 7.98
CA ILE A 280 -2.05 -21.38 7.35
C ILE A 280 -0.93 -20.42 7.77
N THR A 281 0.32 -20.87 7.58
CA THR A 281 1.51 -20.07 7.81
C THR A 281 2.28 -19.91 6.51
N VAL A 282 2.55 -18.66 6.14
CA VAL A 282 3.43 -18.27 5.04
C VAL A 282 4.73 -17.74 5.64
N GLY A 283 5.85 -18.31 5.23
CA GLY A 283 7.17 -17.93 5.72
C GLY A 283 7.62 -16.54 5.28
N ASP A 284 8.87 -16.22 5.57
CA ASP A 284 9.48 -14.94 5.21
C ASP A 284 9.94 -14.91 3.75
N ARG A 285 10.00 -13.71 3.15
CA ARG A 285 10.54 -13.43 1.79
C ARG A 285 9.85 -14.23 0.67
N VAL A 286 8.62 -14.64 0.91
CA VAL A 286 7.81 -15.39 -0.05
C VAL A 286 7.32 -14.45 -1.17
N GLN A 287 7.38 -14.93 -2.40
CA GLN A 287 6.87 -14.22 -3.58
C GLN A 287 5.66 -14.97 -4.15
N ILE A 288 4.51 -14.31 -4.21
CA ILE A 288 3.27 -14.91 -4.72
C ILE A 288 2.77 -14.12 -5.91
N ALA A 289 2.66 -14.78 -7.06
CA ALA A 289 2.11 -14.17 -8.26
C ALA A 289 0.60 -13.90 -8.12
N ALA A 290 0.11 -12.91 -8.86
CA ALA A 290 -1.30 -12.52 -8.86
C ALA A 290 -2.24 -13.70 -9.13
N GLN A 291 -3.46 -13.64 -8.57
CA GLN A 291 -4.54 -14.61 -8.74
C GLN A 291 -4.21 -16.04 -8.24
N SER A 292 -3.24 -16.18 -7.35
CA SER A 292 -2.90 -17.47 -6.75
C SER A 292 -3.80 -17.80 -5.56
N GLY A 293 -4.21 -19.06 -5.42
CA GLY A 293 -4.92 -19.57 -4.24
C GLY A 293 -3.96 -20.36 -3.33
N ILE A 294 -3.76 -19.90 -2.11
CA ILE A 294 -2.86 -20.51 -1.13
C ILE A 294 -3.69 -21.29 -0.13
N ILE A 295 -3.58 -22.62 -0.18
CA ILE A 295 -4.43 -23.54 0.61
C ILE A 295 -3.68 -24.28 1.72
N SER A 296 -2.36 -24.12 1.82
CA SER A 296 -1.49 -24.79 2.79
C SER A 296 -0.30 -23.91 3.14
N ASP A 297 0.45 -24.34 4.15
CA ASP A 297 1.66 -23.66 4.60
C ASP A 297 2.70 -23.50 3.48
N VAL A 298 3.37 -22.35 3.48
CA VAL A 298 4.41 -21.99 2.52
C VAL A 298 5.71 -21.73 3.28
N LYS A 299 6.80 -22.33 2.83
CA LYS A 299 8.14 -22.16 3.44
C LYS A 299 8.73 -20.80 3.06
N ASP A 300 9.73 -20.37 3.84
CA ASP A 300 10.53 -19.20 3.53
C ASP A 300 11.12 -19.27 2.12
N ASP A 301 11.33 -18.09 1.52
CA ASP A 301 11.97 -17.88 0.21
C ASP A 301 11.25 -18.57 -0.97
N ALA A 302 10.01 -19.05 -0.77
CA ALA A 302 9.28 -19.74 -1.83
C ALA A 302 8.72 -18.76 -2.88
N GLY A 303 8.75 -19.21 -4.16
CA GLY A 303 8.05 -18.55 -5.27
C GLY A 303 6.79 -19.34 -5.66
N ILE A 304 5.61 -18.72 -5.65
CA ILE A 304 4.33 -19.37 -5.92
C ILE A 304 3.62 -18.69 -7.09
N MET A 305 3.09 -19.50 -8.00
CA MET A 305 2.28 -19.01 -9.13
C MET A 305 1.11 -19.98 -9.39
N GLY A 306 -0.10 -19.44 -9.51
CA GLY A 306 -1.31 -20.27 -9.61
C GLY A 306 -2.19 -20.09 -10.85
N ALA A 307 -2.14 -18.98 -11.57
CA ALA A 307 -3.14 -18.68 -12.59
C ALA A 307 -2.64 -17.75 -13.71
N PRO A 308 -1.65 -18.15 -14.55
CA PRO A 308 -1.29 -17.33 -15.70
C PRO A 308 -2.37 -17.43 -16.79
N ALA A 309 -2.71 -16.31 -17.42
CA ALA A 309 -3.51 -16.30 -18.64
C ALA A 309 -2.65 -16.72 -19.85
N PHE A 310 -3.22 -17.48 -20.77
CA PHE A 310 -2.60 -17.83 -22.04
C PHE A 310 -3.65 -17.89 -23.16
N ASP A 311 -3.25 -18.10 -24.41
CA ASP A 311 -4.16 -18.05 -25.57
C ASP A 311 -5.43 -18.87 -25.34
N HIS A 312 -6.59 -18.31 -25.69
CA HIS A 312 -7.90 -18.89 -25.45
C HIS A 312 -8.04 -20.31 -26.03
N LYS A 313 -7.55 -20.56 -27.26
CA LYS A 313 -7.66 -21.88 -27.89
C LYS A 313 -6.79 -22.91 -27.18
N GLU A 314 -5.60 -22.50 -26.76
CA GLU A 314 -4.68 -23.36 -26.01
C GLU A 314 -5.22 -23.61 -24.59
N TYR A 315 -5.85 -22.64 -23.95
CA TYR A 315 -6.52 -22.80 -22.66
C TYR A 315 -7.60 -23.88 -22.76
N ILE A 316 -8.53 -23.78 -23.72
CA ILE A 316 -9.63 -24.74 -23.87
C ILE A 316 -9.10 -26.16 -24.11
N LYS A 317 -8.09 -26.33 -24.97
CA LYS A 317 -7.44 -27.64 -25.20
C LYS A 317 -6.86 -28.21 -23.90
N SER A 318 -6.06 -27.38 -23.20
CA SER A 318 -5.42 -27.78 -21.94
C SER A 318 -6.43 -28.15 -20.87
N TYR A 319 -7.52 -27.39 -20.75
CA TYR A 319 -8.58 -27.62 -19.77
C TYR A 319 -9.33 -28.95 -20.00
N VAL A 320 -9.52 -29.37 -21.24
CA VAL A 320 -10.08 -30.68 -21.57
C VAL A 320 -9.20 -31.82 -21.02
N TYR A 321 -7.88 -31.71 -21.18
CA TYR A 321 -6.95 -32.70 -20.63
C TYR A 321 -6.88 -32.63 -19.10
N PHE A 322 -6.84 -31.42 -18.52
CA PHE A 322 -6.87 -31.21 -17.08
C PHE A 322 -8.03 -31.96 -16.41
N ARG A 323 -9.26 -31.84 -16.97
CA ARG A 323 -10.43 -32.57 -16.47
C ARG A 323 -10.31 -34.10 -16.60
N ARG A 324 -9.47 -34.60 -17.48
CA ARG A 324 -9.26 -36.03 -17.73
C ARG A 324 -8.03 -36.60 -17.00
N LEU A 325 -7.28 -35.79 -16.26
CA LEU A 325 -6.09 -36.23 -15.55
C LEU A 325 -6.32 -37.49 -14.68
N PRO A 326 -7.41 -37.62 -13.90
CA PRO A 326 -7.64 -38.84 -13.12
C PRO A 326 -7.78 -40.09 -13.98
N GLN A 327 -8.45 -40.00 -15.14
CA GLN A 327 -8.59 -41.13 -16.08
C GLN A 327 -7.27 -41.42 -16.80
N LEU A 328 -6.47 -40.43 -17.12
CA LEU A 328 -5.14 -40.61 -17.72
C LEU A 328 -4.19 -41.28 -16.74
N SER A 329 -4.17 -40.82 -15.46
CA SER A 329 -3.38 -41.48 -14.40
C SER A 329 -3.73 -42.95 -14.30
N LYS A 330 -5.01 -43.31 -14.21
CA LYS A 330 -5.46 -44.71 -14.14
C LYS A 330 -4.98 -45.56 -15.33
N LYS A 331 -5.07 -44.99 -16.57
CA LYS A 331 -4.57 -45.66 -17.77
C LYS A 331 -3.07 -45.89 -17.73
N ILE A 332 -2.30 -44.92 -17.22
CA ILE A 332 -0.85 -45.04 -17.06
C ILE A 332 -0.52 -46.18 -16.07
N ASP A 333 -1.23 -46.27 -14.95
CA ASP A 333 -1.04 -47.33 -13.97
C ASP A 333 -1.35 -48.74 -14.56
N GLU A 334 -2.43 -48.85 -15.36
CA GLU A 334 -2.79 -50.04 -16.10
C GLU A 334 -1.71 -50.45 -17.12
N ILE A 335 -1.12 -49.51 -17.85
CA ILE A 335 -0.03 -49.73 -18.79
C ILE A 335 1.22 -50.20 -18.05
N ASN A 336 1.59 -49.50 -16.96
CA ASN A 336 2.76 -49.87 -16.14
C ASN A 336 2.62 -51.31 -15.57
N LYS A 337 1.41 -51.72 -15.18
CA LYS A 337 1.14 -53.06 -14.72
C LYS A 337 1.38 -54.10 -15.82
N LYS A 338 0.85 -53.86 -17.03
CA LYS A 338 1.04 -54.75 -18.20
C LYS A 338 2.50 -54.85 -18.62
N LEU A 339 3.25 -53.76 -18.59
CA LEU A 339 4.70 -53.79 -18.89
C LEU A 339 5.46 -54.67 -17.90
N LYS A 340 5.18 -54.58 -16.60
CA LYS A 340 5.80 -55.43 -15.58
C LYS A 340 5.44 -56.93 -15.72
N GLU A 341 4.30 -57.24 -16.36
CA GLU A 341 3.89 -58.60 -16.65
C GLU A 341 4.59 -59.16 -17.89
N LEU A 342 5.03 -58.30 -18.83
CA LEU A 342 5.78 -58.68 -20.04
C LEU A 342 7.29 -58.85 -19.77
N ASP A 343 7.80 -58.23 -18.73
CA ASP A 343 9.22 -58.33 -18.32
C ASP A 343 9.51 -59.55 -17.41
N LYS A 344 8.50 -60.39 -17.17
CA LYS A 344 8.59 -61.68 -16.47
C LYS A 344 8.51 -62.86 -17.41
#